data_9eb02bd8c1a0a8433515d282918ae119
#
_entry.id   9eb02bd8c1a0a8433515d282918ae119
#
_cell.length_a   1.000
_cell.length_b   1.000
_cell.length_c   1.000
_cell.angle_alpha   90.00
_cell.angle_beta   90.00
_cell.angle_gamma   90.00
#
_symmetry.space_group_name_H-M   'P 1'
#
loop_
_entity.id
_entity.type
_entity.pdbx_description
1 polymer ?
#
loop_
_entity_poly.entity_id
_entity_poly.type
_entity_poly.pdbx_seq_one_letter_code
_entity_poly.pdbx_strand_id
1 'polypeptide(L)'
;MAYRSLREFLAKLDAAGELVRVTEPVSSVLEMTEIQRRLLATGGPAVLFENVTRADGEPAGMPCLVNLFGTVKRVAMGVTLEGVERTTAAELRSVGELLAFLRQPEPPRGLKDAWDMLPLAKTVMGMRPNVRKTAPVQEVVLKGDQIDLTKLPIQTCWPGEPAPLITWPLVVTKGPSDAREDDYNLGIYRMQVLGKNKTIMRWLAHRGGAQHHRRWKAEGKREPLPACAVIGADPGTILAAVTPVPDTLSEYQFAGLLRGAKLDLVPAKTVPLMVPAHAEIVLEGLVHLDDYADEGPYGDHTGYYNSVEKFPVFEVTAITMRKDPIYLTTFTGRPPDEPSVLGEALNEVFIPLIQQQFPEIVDFWLPPEGCSYRIAVVSMKKAYPGHAKRVMLGVWSYLRQFMYTKWVIVVDDDINARDWKDVMWAISTRMDPARDITVIENTPIDYLDFASPESGLGSKIGLDATNKWAPETHREWGDKLGMDRATIDAVTEKWARLGLPGDGRPVE
;
A
#
# COMPACT_ATOMS: atom_id res chain seq x y z
N MET A 1 -11.49 -14.53 12.96
CA MET A 1 -11.15 -13.85 14.25
C MET A 1 -10.32 -12.61 13.95
N ALA A 2 -10.56 -11.50 14.66
CA ALA A 2 -9.76 -10.27 14.50
C ALA A 2 -8.40 -10.39 15.19
N TYR A 3 -7.31 -10.03 14.51
CA TYR A 3 -5.98 -9.98 15.13
C TYR A 3 -5.85 -8.71 15.98
N ARG A 4 -5.57 -8.84 17.27
CA ARG A 4 -5.35 -7.69 18.16
C ARG A 4 -3.93 -7.16 18.11
N SER A 5 -2.98 -7.97 17.66
CA SER A 5 -1.55 -7.66 17.62
C SER A 5 -0.87 -8.34 16.44
N LEU A 6 0.35 -7.90 16.12
CA LEU A 6 1.24 -8.58 15.20
C LEU A 6 1.44 -10.05 15.58
N ARG A 7 1.57 -10.34 16.88
CA ARG A 7 1.84 -11.70 17.38
C ARG A 7 0.71 -12.69 17.12
N GLU A 8 -0.54 -12.25 17.20
CA GLU A 8 -1.69 -13.09 16.85
C GLU A 8 -1.70 -13.41 15.34
N PHE A 9 -1.28 -12.46 14.52
CA PHE A 9 -1.12 -12.69 13.08
C PHE A 9 0.05 -13.64 12.78
N LEU A 10 1.19 -13.46 13.45
CA LEU A 10 2.33 -14.40 13.30
C LEU A 10 1.97 -15.83 13.70
N ALA A 11 1.21 -16.00 14.78
CA ALA A 11 0.72 -17.33 15.17
C ALA A 11 -0.18 -17.96 14.08
N LYS A 12 -0.99 -17.15 13.40
CA LYS A 12 -1.80 -17.61 12.26
C LYS A 12 -0.93 -17.97 11.05
N LEU A 13 0.08 -17.16 10.73
CA LEU A 13 1.02 -17.43 9.63
C LEU A 13 1.83 -18.71 9.91
N ASP A 14 2.27 -18.90 11.14
CA ASP A 14 2.99 -20.10 11.59
C ASP A 14 2.13 -21.35 11.39
N ALA A 15 0.89 -21.33 11.88
CA ALA A 15 -0.07 -22.41 11.68
C ALA A 15 -0.43 -22.70 10.21
N ALA A 16 -0.29 -21.70 9.33
CA ALA A 16 -0.53 -21.82 7.90
C ALA A 16 0.72 -22.22 7.09
N GLY A 17 1.89 -22.37 7.73
CA GLY A 17 3.16 -22.63 7.05
C GLY A 17 3.71 -21.41 6.29
N GLU A 18 3.24 -20.20 6.61
CA GLU A 18 3.62 -18.93 5.98
C GLU A 18 4.67 -18.15 6.78
N LEU A 19 5.20 -18.71 7.88
CA LEU A 19 6.25 -18.12 8.71
C LEU A 19 7.39 -19.11 8.91
N VAL A 20 8.62 -18.63 8.76
CA VAL A 20 9.84 -19.39 9.09
C VAL A 20 10.61 -18.63 10.16
N ARG A 21 11.15 -19.35 11.15
CA ARG A 21 12.06 -18.83 12.17
C ARG A 21 13.49 -19.19 11.82
N VAL A 22 14.37 -18.22 11.87
CA VAL A 22 15.79 -18.37 11.54
C VAL A 22 16.60 -18.03 12.78
N THR A 23 17.35 -18.99 13.28
CA THR A 23 18.23 -18.85 14.46
C THR A 23 19.68 -18.56 14.08
N GLU A 24 20.05 -18.76 12.80
CA GLU A 24 21.37 -18.37 12.30
C GLU A 24 21.52 -16.84 12.42
N PRO A 25 22.67 -16.33 12.89
CA PRO A 25 22.92 -14.88 12.94
C PRO A 25 22.82 -14.23 11.56
N VAL A 26 22.07 -13.13 11.46
CA VAL A 26 21.89 -12.36 10.22
C VAL A 26 22.13 -10.87 10.49
N SER A 27 22.89 -10.23 9.60
CA SER A 27 23.18 -8.79 9.72
C SER A 27 22.01 -7.91 9.27
N SER A 28 21.70 -6.85 10.05
CA SER A 28 20.79 -5.79 9.65
C SER A 28 21.35 -4.93 8.51
N VAL A 29 22.63 -5.07 8.18
CA VAL A 29 23.29 -4.35 7.09
C VAL A 29 23.34 -5.25 5.86
N LEU A 30 22.59 -4.92 4.83
CA LEU A 30 22.52 -5.53 3.50
C LEU A 30 22.01 -6.99 3.48
N GLU A 31 22.43 -7.85 4.41
CA GLU A 31 22.17 -9.28 4.38
C GLU A 31 20.67 -9.59 4.49
N MET A 32 19.96 -8.97 5.44
CA MET A 32 18.51 -9.11 5.55
C MET A 32 17.79 -8.69 4.25
N THR A 33 18.25 -7.65 3.58
CA THR A 33 17.69 -7.19 2.30
C THR A 33 17.87 -8.24 1.20
N GLU A 34 19.08 -8.81 1.06
CA GLU A 34 19.34 -9.82 0.04
C GLU A 34 18.52 -11.09 0.27
N ILE A 35 18.32 -11.50 1.53
CA ILE A 35 17.44 -12.62 1.87
C ILE A 35 15.99 -12.30 1.48
N GLN A 36 15.49 -11.11 1.82
CA GLN A 36 14.14 -10.67 1.47
C GLN A 36 13.93 -10.64 -0.05
N ARG A 37 14.89 -10.13 -0.83
CA ARG A 37 14.83 -10.11 -2.29
C ARG A 37 14.64 -11.50 -2.89
N ARG A 38 15.38 -12.49 -2.38
CA ARG A 38 15.26 -13.89 -2.83
C ARG A 38 13.91 -14.49 -2.46
N LEU A 39 13.40 -14.20 -1.26
CA LEU A 39 12.09 -14.64 -0.82
C LEU A 39 10.97 -14.05 -1.69
N LEU A 40 11.01 -12.76 -1.94
CA LEU A 40 10.01 -12.09 -2.78
C LEU A 40 10.01 -12.62 -4.21
N ALA A 41 11.18 -12.89 -4.80
CA ALA A 41 11.30 -13.43 -6.15
C ALA A 41 10.65 -14.81 -6.31
N THR A 42 10.49 -15.56 -5.23
CA THR A 42 9.94 -16.93 -5.22
C THR A 42 8.61 -17.07 -4.48
N GLY A 43 8.01 -15.97 -4.04
CA GLY A 43 6.81 -15.98 -3.21
C GLY A 43 7.02 -16.67 -1.85
N GLY A 44 8.24 -16.56 -1.29
CA GLY A 44 8.65 -17.22 -0.05
C GLY A 44 7.91 -16.70 1.20
N PRO A 45 8.06 -17.41 2.35
CA PRO A 45 7.35 -17.10 3.59
C PRO A 45 7.80 -15.80 4.24
N ALA A 46 7.04 -15.30 5.21
CA ALA A 46 7.52 -14.33 6.19
C ALA A 46 8.65 -14.96 7.02
N VAL A 47 9.63 -14.15 7.43
CA VAL A 47 10.77 -14.66 8.20
C VAL A 47 10.96 -13.85 9.48
N LEU A 48 11.07 -14.57 10.59
CA LEU A 48 11.48 -14.01 11.88
C LEU A 48 12.94 -14.42 12.14
N PHE A 49 13.86 -13.48 12.00
CA PHE A 49 15.26 -13.64 12.41
C PHE A 49 15.36 -13.46 13.91
N GLU A 50 15.71 -14.53 14.64
CA GLU A 50 15.82 -14.51 16.10
C GLU A 50 17.15 -13.92 16.59
N ASN A 51 18.20 -14.03 15.78
CA ASN A 51 19.54 -13.56 16.09
C ASN A 51 20.02 -12.54 15.04
N VAL A 52 19.78 -11.25 15.30
CA VAL A 52 20.17 -10.18 14.40
C VAL A 52 21.39 -9.45 14.95
N THR A 53 22.38 -9.20 14.09
CA THR A 53 23.52 -8.34 14.39
C THR A 53 23.33 -6.95 13.81
N ARG A 54 23.69 -5.93 14.59
CA ARG A 54 23.62 -4.52 14.19
C ARG A 54 24.82 -4.12 13.34
N ALA A 55 24.83 -2.88 12.86
CA ALA A 55 25.91 -2.31 12.07
C ALA A 55 27.27 -2.29 12.79
N ASP A 56 27.29 -2.24 14.13
CA ASP A 56 28.49 -2.33 14.96
C ASP A 56 28.98 -3.78 15.21
N GLY A 57 28.29 -4.78 14.65
CA GLY A 57 28.59 -6.20 14.82
C GLY A 57 28.06 -6.82 16.10
N GLU A 58 27.45 -6.02 16.99
CA GLU A 58 26.91 -6.51 18.25
C GLU A 58 25.50 -7.11 18.08
N PRO A 59 25.11 -8.09 18.89
CA PRO A 59 23.74 -8.61 18.90
C PRO A 59 22.72 -7.50 19.19
N ALA A 60 21.64 -7.49 18.45
CA ALA A 60 20.55 -6.54 18.67
C ALA A 60 19.73 -6.84 19.94
N GLY A 61 19.75 -8.10 20.40
CA GLY A 61 18.92 -8.56 21.52
C GLY A 61 17.41 -8.48 21.24
N MET A 62 17.01 -8.40 19.98
CA MET A 62 15.65 -8.21 19.50
C MET A 62 15.48 -8.91 18.15
N PRO A 63 14.47 -9.77 17.97
CA PRO A 63 14.20 -10.42 16.70
C PRO A 63 13.66 -9.41 15.65
N CYS A 64 13.98 -9.65 14.37
CA CYS A 64 13.48 -8.89 13.22
C CYS A 64 12.52 -9.72 12.39
N LEU A 65 11.38 -9.13 12.09
CA LEU A 65 10.40 -9.69 11.18
C LEU A 65 10.50 -9.00 9.81
N VAL A 66 10.62 -9.81 8.77
CA VAL A 66 10.70 -9.34 7.38
C VAL A 66 9.74 -10.14 6.49
N ASN A 67 9.49 -9.60 5.30
CA ASN A 67 8.65 -10.25 4.29
C ASN A 67 7.24 -10.60 4.79
N LEU A 68 6.70 -9.79 5.71
CA LEU A 68 5.39 -10.01 6.33
C LEU A 68 4.28 -10.06 5.27
N PHE A 69 4.27 -9.09 4.37
CA PHE A 69 3.31 -8.95 3.28
C PHE A 69 3.93 -9.28 1.90
N GLY A 70 4.93 -10.15 1.86
CA GLY A 70 5.64 -10.52 0.65
C GLY A 70 4.85 -11.44 -0.30
N THR A 71 3.58 -11.75 -0.02
CA THR A 71 2.65 -12.40 -0.95
C THR A 71 1.26 -11.79 -0.82
N VAL A 72 0.53 -11.73 -1.93
CA VAL A 72 -0.88 -11.28 -1.97
C VAL A 72 -1.75 -12.06 -0.98
N LYS A 73 -1.49 -13.36 -0.82
CA LYS A 73 -2.15 -14.22 0.17
C LYS A 73 -2.01 -13.67 1.60
N ARG A 74 -0.78 -13.33 2.03
CA ARG A 74 -0.55 -12.80 3.39
C ARG A 74 -1.15 -11.41 3.58
N VAL A 75 -1.19 -10.59 2.54
CA VAL A 75 -1.93 -9.31 2.58
C VAL A 75 -3.42 -9.55 2.82
N ALA A 76 -4.02 -10.45 2.04
CA ALA A 76 -5.43 -10.81 2.21
C ALA A 76 -5.73 -11.39 3.60
N MET A 77 -4.86 -12.29 4.11
CA MET A 77 -4.97 -12.85 5.45
C MET A 77 -4.92 -11.78 6.56
N GLY A 78 -4.25 -10.64 6.31
CA GLY A 78 -4.19 -9.50 7.24
C GLY A 78 -5.50 -8.74 7.40
N VAL A 79 -6.47 -8.94 6.50
CA VAL A 79 -7.77 -8.28 6.52
C VAL A 79 -8.85 -9.22 7.03
N THR A 80 -9.43 -8.92 8.16
CA THR A 80 -10.48 -9.73 8.80
C THR A 80 -11.81 -8.97 8.93
N LEU A 81 -12.09 -8.10 7.94
CA LEU A 81 -13.34 -7.35 7.84
C LEU A 81 -14.53 -8.31 8.03
N GLU A 82 -15.48 -7.94 8.89
CA GLU A 82 -16.64 -8.74 9.28
C GLU A 82 -16.30 -10.11 9.90
N GLY A 83 -15.06 -10.29 10.38
CA GLY A 83 -14.59 -11.55 10.94
C GLY A 83 -14.34 -12.65 9.92
N VAL A 84 -14.35 -12.32 8.62
CA VAL A 84 -14.09 -13.25 7.50
C VAL A 84 -12.59 -13.32 7.24
N GLU A 85 -12.07 -14.54 7.15
CA GLU A 85 -10.69 -14.80 6.72
C GLU A 85 -10.62 -14.74 5.20
N ARG A 86 -9.56 -14.11 4.68
CA ARG A 86 -9.29 -13.94 3.24
C ARG A 86 -7.94 -14.55 2.90
N THR A 87 -7.81 -15.05 1.70
CA THR A 87 -6.58 -15.69 1.21
C THR A 87 -6.22 -15.29 -0.23
N THR A 88 -7.11 -14.58 -0.90
CA THR A 88 -6.95 -14.14 -2.29
C THR A 88 -7.15 -12.63 -2.43
N ALA A 89 -6.52 -12.02 -3.44
CA ALA A 89 -6.73 -10.61 -3.74
C ALA A 89 -8.21 -10.30 -4.05
N ALA A 90 -8.88 -11.14 -4.81
CA ALA A 90 -10.28 -10.93 -5.21
C ALA A 90 -11.22 -10.72 -4.01
N GLU A 91 -10.94 -11.38 -2.87
CA GLU A 91 -11.72 -11.22 -1.64
C GLU A 91 -11.55 -9.85 -0.99
N LEU A 92 -10.52 -9.07 -1.38
CA LEU A 92 -10.32 -7.69 -0.94
C LEU A 92 -11.25 -6.71 -1.65
N ARG A 93 -11.92 -7.11 -2.72
CA ARG A 93 -12.89 -6.27 -3.45
C ARG A 93 -13.99 -5.75 -2.53
N SER A 94 -14.42 -6.55 -1.55
CA SER A 94 -15.40 -6.16 -0.52
C SER A 94 -14.93 -4.94 0.32
N VAL A 95 -13.63 -4.76 0.50
CA VAL A 95 -13.07 -3.55 1.15
C VAL A 95 -13.25 -2.34 0.24
N GLY A 96 -13.03 -2.50 -1.07
CA GLY A 96 -13.26 -1.46 -2.06
C GLY A 96 -14.73 -1.05 -2.17
N GLU A 97 -15.65 -2.00 -2.13
CA GLU A 97 -17.09 -1.76 -2.10
C GLU A 97 -17.50 -0.95 -0.86
N LEU A 98 -16.97 -1.31 0.30
CA LEU A 98 -17.17 -0.54 1.53
C LEU A 98 -16.63 0.89 1.40
N LEU A 99 -15.44 1.08 0.86
CA LEU A 99 -14.84 2.40 0.67
C LEU A 99 -15.61 3.23 -0.36
N ALA A 100 -16.05 2.64 -1.46
CA ALA A 100 -16.89 3.28 -2.47
C ALA A 100 -18.18 3.81 -1.84
N PHE A 101 -18.83 2.98 -1.05
CA PHE A 101 -20.03 3.37 -0.28
C PHE A 101 -19.75 4.51 0.71
N LEU A 102 -18.64 4.45 1.48
CA LEU A 102 -18.30 5.47 2.48
C LEU A 102 -17.91 6.82 1.84
N ARG A 103 -17.37 6.79 0.63
CA ARG A 103 -16.96 7.98 -0.10
C ARG A 103 -18.14 8.77 -0.70
N GLN A 104 -19.10 8.04 -1.23
CA GLN A 104 -20.33 8.61 -1.80
C GLN A 104 -21.53 7.73 -1.40
N PRO A 105 -22.02 7.89 -0.18
CA PRO A 105 -23.20 7.14 0.24
C PRO A 105 -24.37 7.55 -0.64
N GLU A 106 -24.89 6.61 -1.43
CA GLU A 106 -26.15 6.86 -2.15
C GLU A 106 -27.25 7.11 -1.12
N PRO A 107 -28.04 8.19 -1.27
CA PRO A 107 -29.19 8.37 -0.40
C PRO A 107 -30.16 7.19 -0.60
N PRO A 108 -30.71 6.62 0.49
CA PRO A 108 -31.61 5.49 0.39
C PRO A 108 -32.81 5.85 -0.50
N ARG A 109 -33.06 5.03 -1.52
CA ARG A 109 -34.17 5.22 -2.47
C ARG A 109 -35.54 4.87 -1.85
N GLY A 110 -35.54 4.39 -0.59
CA GLY A 110 -36.75 4.03 0.14
C GLY A 110 -36.45 3.52 1.55
N LEU A 111 -37.53 3.24 2.31
CA LEU A 111 -37.42 2.74 3.68
C LEU A 111 -36.67 1.40 3.75
N LYS A 112 -36.80 0.55 2.75
CA LYS A 112 -36.08 -0.73 2.70
C LYS A 112 -34.59 -0.52 2.57
N ASP A 113 -34.13 0.33 1.64
CA ASP A 113 -32.73 0.64 1.45
C ASP A 113 -32.12 1.28 2.71
N ALA A 114 -32.87 2.17 3.37
CA ALA A 114 -32.45 2.77 4.65
C ALA A 114 -32.25 1.71 5.73
N TRP A 115 -33.12 0.70 5.78
CA TRP A 115 -33.00 -0.42 6.72
C TRP A 115 -31.79 -1.32 6.40
N ASP A 116 -31.52 -1.58 5.13
CA ASP A 116 -30.39 -2.40 4.67
C ASP A 116 -29.03 -1.68 4.91
N MET A 117 -29.03 -0.34 4.90
CA MET A 117 -27.83 0.48 5.21
C MET A 117 -27.55 0.63 6.72
N LEU A 118 -28.56 0.49 7.57
CA LEU A 118 -28.43 0.67 9.02
C LEU A 118 -27.37 -0.23 9.68
N PRO A 119 -27.23 -1.52 9.33
CA PRO A 119 -26.20 -2.38 9.92
C PRO A 119 -24.79 -1.87 9.61
N LEU A 120 -24.54 -1.46 8.37
CA LEU A 120 -23.24 -0.94 7.93
C LEU A 120 -22.90 0.38 8.62
N ALA A 121 -23.84 1.33 8.66
CA ALA A 121 -23.65 2.60 9.37
C ALA A 121 -23.40 2.37 10.86
N LYS A 122 -24.11 1.44 11.49
CA LYS A 122 -23.91 1.05 12.89
C LYS A 122 -22.56 0.40 13.12
N THR A 123 -22.09 -0.44 12.17
CA THR A 123 -20.77 -1.06 12.21
C THR A 123 -19.68 0.00 12.12
N VAL A 124 -19.76 0.93 11.16
CA VAL A 124 -18.80 2.03 11.00
C VAL A 124 -18.75 2.92 12.26
N MET A 125 -19.89 3.37 12.75
CA MET A 125 -19.94 4.16 13.99
C MET A 125 -19.49 3.36 15.23
N GLY A 126 -19.74 2.06 15.25
CA GLY A 126 -19.33 1.15 16.30
C GLY A 126 -17.83 0.91 16.37
N MET A 127 -17.05 1.23 15.31
CA MET A 127 -15.61 0.98 15.25
C MET A 127 -14.75 2.10 15.82
N ARG A 128 -15.33 3.07 16.54
CA ARG A 128 -14.53 4.03 17.34
C ARG A 128 -13.58 3.28 18.28
N PRO A 129 -12.28 3.67 18.31
CA PRO A 129 -11.29 3.00 19.14
C PRO A 129 -11.65 3.01 20.63
N ASN A 130 -11.19 1.99 21.34
CA ASN A 130 -11.23 1.95 22.80
C ASN A 130 -9.97 2.61 23.36
N VAL A 131 -10.11 3.44 24.39
CA VAL A 131 -8.96 4.02 25.09
C VAL A 131 -8.63 3.15 26.33
N ARG A 132 -7.37 2.69 26.39
CA ARG A 132 -6.82 1.90 27.50
C ARG A 132 -5.96 2.79 28.41
N LYS A 133 -5.92 2.49 29.70
CA LYS A 133 -5.05 3.19 30.67
C LYS A 133 -3.62 2.64 30.65
N THR A 134 -3.46 1.36 30.37
CA THR A 134 -2.19 0.63 30.28
C THR A 134 -2.20 -0.27 29.06
N ALA A 135 -1.03 -0.55 28.51
CA ALA A 135 -0.91 -1.31 27.28
C ALA A 135 0.43 -2.08 27.21
N PRO A 136 0.47 -3.23 26.51
CA PRO A 136 1.71 -3.99 26.30
C PRO A 136 2.84 -3.17 25.69
N VAL A 137 2.55 -2.26 24.76
CA VAL A 137 3.56 -1.38 24.13
C VAL A 137 4.21 -0.41 25.11
N GLN A 138 3.78 -0.36 26.35
CA GLN A 138 4.33 0.52 27.41
C GLN A 138 4.91 -0.26 28.60
N GLU A 139 5.22 -1.54 28.42
CA GLU A 139 5.89 -2.35 29.45
C GLU A 139 7.32 -1.87 29.75
N VAL A 140 8.01 -1.39 28.72
CA VAL A 140 9.32 -0.74 28.83
C VAL A 140 9.18 0.71 28.34
N VAL A 141 9.75 1.65 29.08
CA VAL A 141 9.74 3.09 28.75
C VAL A 141 11.14 3.65 28.92
N LEU A 142 11.77 4.04 27.81
CA LEU A 142 13.10 4.66 27.78
C LEU A 142 12.94 6.15 27.55
N LYS A 143 13.62 6.98 28.39
CA LYS A 143 13.57 8.45 28.31
C LYS A 143 14.97 9.04 28.53
N GLY A 144 15.17 10.29 28.07
CA GLY A 144 16.42 11.00 28.25
C GLY A 144 17.62 10.22 27.72
N ASP A 145 18.64 10.03 28.52
CA ASP A 145 19.88 9.34 28.13
C ASP A 145 19.73 7.85 27.82
N GLN A 146 18.56 7.26 28.14
CA GLN A 146 18.25 5.88 27.79
C GLN A 146 17.84 5.70 26.33
N ILE A 147 17.51 6.80 25.64
CA ILE A 147 17.12 6.78 24.22
C ILE A 147 18.37 6.55 23.39
N ASP A 148 18.38 5.45 22.65
CA ASP A 148 19.46 5.13 21.72
C ASP A 148 18.93 4.28 20.55
N LEU A 149 18.61 4.94 19.43
CA LEU A 149 18.13 4.31 18.21
C LEU A 149 19.16 3.36 17.60
N THR A 150 20.46 3.57 17.88
CA THR A 150 21.53 2.70 17.34
C THR A 150 21.52 1.31 17.96
N LYS A 151 20.78 1.13 19.07
CA LYS A 151 20.58 -0.20 19.71
C LYS A 151 19.45 -1.01 19.08
N LEU A 152 18.60 -0.37 18.25
CA LEU A 152 17.59 -1.08 17.52
C LEU A 152 18.19 -1.72 16.25
N PRO A 153 17.68 -2.85 15.77
CA PRO A 153 18.15 -3.53 14.56
C PRO A 153 17.64 -2.84 13.28
N ILE A 154 17.88 -1.52 13.20
CA ILE A 154 17.44 -0.71 12.07
C ILE A 154 18.27 -1.08 10.84
N GLN A 155 17.60 -1.37 9.74
CA GLN A 155 18.19 -1.93 8.54
C GLN A 155 18.93 -0.86 7.71
N THR A 156 20.07 -1.24 7.13
CA THR A 156 20.68 -0.58 5.96
C THR A 156 20.41 -1.47 4.77
N CYS A 157 19.56 -0.99 3.83
CA CYS A 157 19.06 -1.85 2.77
C CYS A 157 19.99 -1.95 1.56
N TRP A 158 20.66 -0.87 1.19
CA TRP A 158 21.47 -0.81 -0.03
C TRP A 158 22.88 -0.22 0.24
N PRO A 159 23.90 -0.65 -0.54
CA PRO A 159 25.28 -0.23 -0.30
C PRO A 159 25.53 1.29 -0.35
N GLY A 160 24.72 2.03 -1.10
CA GLY A 160 24.85 3.48 -1.26
C GLY A 160 24.10 4.31 -0.21
N GLU A 161 23.47 3.69 0.78
CA GLU A 161 22.69 4.41 1.79
C GLU A 161 23.60 5.03 2.86
N PRO A 162 23.33 6.29 3.26
CA PRO A 162 24.21 7.03 4.17
C PRO A 162 24.07 6.61 5.64
N ALA A 163 22.95 6.02 6.03
CA ALA A 163 22.63 5.64 7.41
C ALA A 163 21.51 4.60 7.46
N PRO A 164 21.30 3.90 8.59
CA PRO A 164 20.16 2.99 8.77
C PRO A 164 18.82 3.71 8.57
N LEU A 165 17.84 2.98 8.04
CA LEU A 165 16.53 3.49 7.68
C LEU A 165 15.42 2.72 8.39
N ILE A 166 14.59 3.40 9.16
CA ILE A 166 13.32 2.84 9.66
C ILE A 166 12.36 2.83 8.46
N THR A 167 12.13 1.66 7.92
CA THR A 167 11.45 1.48 6.62
C THR A 167 9.95 1.33 6.74
N TRP A 168 9.44 0.82 7.88
CA TRP A 168 8.02 0.54 8.06
C TRP A 168 7.39 1.16 9.33
N PRO A 169 7.65 2.44 9.61
CA PRO A 169 6.99 3.10 10.73
C PRO A 169 5.59 3.57 10.33
N LEU A 170 4.60 3.28 11.13
CA LEU A 170 3.30 3.93 11.07
C LEU A 170 3.39 5.25 11.82
N VAL A 171 3.49 6.34 11.12
CA VAL A 171 3.62 7.67 11.72
C VAL A 171 2.24 8.23 12.03
N VAL A 172 2.05 8.53 13.30
CA VAL A 172 0.83 9.14 13.85
C VAL A 172 1.05 10.62 14.07
N THR A 173 0.21 11.44 13.46
CA THR A 173 0.13 12.88 13.73
C THR A 173 -1.31 13.29 13.94
N LYS A 174 -1.54 14.42 14.63
CA LYS A 174 -2.85 15.04 14.80
C LYS A 174 -2.82 16.46 14.26
N GLY A 175 -3.89 16.85 13.59
CA GLY A 175 -4.04 18.22 13.11
C GLY A 175 -4.05 19.24 14.25
N PRO A 176 -3.68 20.50 13.98
CA PRO A 176 -3.60 21.54 15.00
C PRO A 176 -4.98 22.07 15.45
N SER A 177 -6.01 21.85 14.65
CA SER A 177 -7.34 22.40 14.87
C SER A 177 -8.11 21.56 15.88
N ASP A 178 -8.78 22.19 16.80
CA ASP A 178 -9.70 21.58 17.77
C ASP A 178 -11.06 21.22 17.13
N ALA A 179 -11.23 21.49 15.84
CA ALA A 179 -12.48 21.27 15.12
C ALA A 179 -12.91 19.79 15.06
N ARG A 180 -11.95 18.85 15.09
CA ARG A 180 -12.22 17.42 15.12
C ARG A 180 -11.32 16.75 16.15
N GLU A 181 -11.94 16.08 17.12
CA GLU A 181 -11.23 15.31 18.14
C GLU A 181 -10.43 14.15 17.54
N ASP A 182 -10.88 13.65 16.40
CA ASP A 182 -10.34 12.49 15.68
C ASP A 182 -9.54 12.84 14.41
N ASP A 183 -9.04 14.07 14.30
CA ASP A 183 -8.18 14.52 13.17
C ASP A 183 -6.77 13.90 13.27
N TYR A 184 -6.73 12.56 13.26
CA TYR A 184 -5.51 11.77 13.23
C TYR A 184 -5.16 11.38 11.79
N ASN A 185 -3.87 11.45 11.46
CA ASN A 185 -3.30 10.82 10.27
C ASN A 185 -2.42 9.64 10.69
N LEU A 186 -2.59 8.53 10.03
CA LEU A 186 -1.78 7.33 10.16
C LEU A 186 -1.20 6.99 8.78
N GLY A 187 0.11 7.13 8.60
CA GLY A 187 0.76 6.87 7.30
C GLY A 187 2.14 6.26 7.45
N ILE A 188 2.60 5.59 6.43
CA ILE A 188 3.97 5.03 6.38
C ILE A 188 4.89 6.06 5.75
N TYR A 189 5.88 6.53 6.53
CA TYR A 189 6.89 7.48 6.09
C TYR A 189 8.26 7.03 6.60
N ARG A 190 9.16 6.65 5.70
CA ARG A 190 10.50 6.19 6.09
C ARG A 190 11.27 7.27 6.86
N MET A 191 12.15 6.84 7.76
CA MET A 191 12.85 7.73 8.67
C MET A 191 14.33 7.38 8.72
N GLN A 192 15.18 8.26 8.16
CA GLN A 192 16.65 8.13 8.24
C GLN A 192 17.13 8.43 9.66
N VAL A 193 17.95 7.55 10.22
CA VAL A 193 18.57 7.77 11.54
C VAL A 193 19.69 8.79 11.42
N LEU A 194 19.66 9.82 12.29
CA LEU A 194 20.71 10.85 12.39
C LEU A 194 21.61 10.69 13.61
N GLY A 195 21.23 9.81 14.53
CA GLY A 195 21.96 9.58 15.77
C GLY A 195 21.14 8.87 16.82
N LYS A 196 21.46 9.05 18.10
CA LYS A 196 20.82 8.31 19.19
C LYS A 196 19.33 8.60 19.34
N ASN A 197 18.91 9.84 19.13
CA ASN A 197 17.56 10.30 19.40
C ASN A 197 16.95 11.15 18.28
N LYS A 198 17.55 11.20 17.09
CA LYS A 198 17.04 11.98 15.97
C LYS A 198 16.92 11.16 14.70
N THR A 199 15.86 11.43 13.95
CA THR A 199 15.65 10.89 12.60
C THR A 199 15.14 12.00 11.67
N ILE A 200 15.16 11.73 10.37
CA ILE A 200 14.50 12.57 9.37
C ILE A 200 13.10 12.00 9.13
N MET A 201 12.10 12.86 9.11
CA MET A 201 10.72 12.51 8.77
C MET A 201 10.47 12.82 7.28
N ARG A 202 10.50 11.80 6.42
CA ARG A 202 10.32 12.01 4.98
C ARG A 202 8.85 12.26 4.62
N TRP A 203 8.42 13.48 4.77
CA TRP A 203 7.07 13.93 4.44
C TRP A 203 7.01 14.59 3.06
N LEU A 204 6.56 13.83 2.08
CA LEU A 204 6.24 14.38 0.77
C LEU A 204 5.06 15.35 0.86
N ALA A 205 5.13 16.45 0.10
CA ALA A 205 4.21 17.59 0.23
C ALA A 205 2.71 17.24 0.20
N HIS A 206 2.32 16.21 -0.52
CA HIS A 206 0.92 15.81 -0.67
C HIS A 206 0.41 14.84 0.40
N ARG A 207 1.27 14.31 1.28
CA ARG A 207 0.93 13.33 2.32
C ARG A 207 0.30 13.98 3.56
N GLY A 208 -0.53 13.21 4.30
CA GLY A 208 -1.27 13.70 5.45
C GLY A 208 -0.40 14.29 6.55
N GLY A 209 0.72 13.65 6.93
CA GLY A 209 1.67 14.20 7.90
C GLY A 209 2.25 15.56 7.48
N ALA A 210 2.61 15.71 6.19
CA ALA A 210 3.06 16.99 5.65
C ALA A 210 1.96 18.06 5.68
N GLN A 211 0.70 17.66 5.46
CA GLN A 211 -0.44 18.58 5.57
C GLN A 211 -0.63 19.07 7.01
N HIS A 212 -0.56 18.17 8.00
CA HIS A 212 -0.62 18.55 9.41
C HIS A 212 0.52 19.51 9.78
N HIS A 213 1.74 19.24 9.33
CA HIS A 213 2.90 20.10 9.57
C HIS A 213 2.73 21.51 8.96
N ARG A 214 2.20 21.64 7.72
CA ARG A 214 1.90 22.92 7.12
C ARG A 214 0.77 23.67 7.83
N ARG A 215 -0.31 22.97 8.21
CA ARG A 215 -1.42 23.57 8.98
C ARG A 215 -0.93 24.08 10.33
N TRP A 216 -0.07 23.30 11.02
CA TRP A 216 0.53 23.71 12.28
C TRP A 216 1.31 25.01 12.16
N LYS A 217 2.14 25.17 11.12
CA LYS A 217 2.83 26.43 10.80
C LYS A 217 1.86 27.56 10.45
N ALA A 218 0.84 27.28 9.64
CA ALA A 218 -0.13 28.28 9.17
C ALA A 218 -0.97 28.85 10.32
N GLU A 219 -1.24 28.09 11.38
CA GLU A 219 -1.89 28.58 12.60
C GLU A 219 -0.96 29.41 13.50
N GLY A 220 0.27 29.65 13.08
CA GLY A 220 1.23 30.48 13.84
C GLY A 220 1.81 29.78 15.09
N LYS A 221 1.66 28.47 15.19
CA LYS A 221 2.26 27.69 16.27
C LYS A 221 3.77 27.74 16.18
N ARG A 222 4.44 27.93 17.30
CA ARG A 222 5.90 27.97 17.40
C ARG A 222 6.47 26.70 18.03
N GLU A 223 5.67 25.98 18.80
CA GLU A 223 6.02 24.70 19.39
C GLU A 223 6.15 23.61 18.30
N PRO A 224 7.07 22.66 18.46
CA PRO A 224 7.19 21.53 17.55
C PRO A 224 5.91 20.70 17.43
N LEU A 225 5.68 20.11 16.26
CA LEU A 225 4.53 19.21 16.03
C LEU A 225 4.78 17.86 16.72
N PRO A 226 3.87 17.43 17.63
CA PRO A 226 3.93 16.09 18.21
C PRO A 226 3.72 15.02 17.14
N ALA A 227 4.53 13.95 17.19
CA ALA A 227 4.39 12.80 16.33
C ALA A 227 4.79 11.51 17.06
N CYS A 228 4.28 10.37 16.59
CA CYS A 228 4.74 9.06 17.04
C CYS A 228 5.03 8.19 15.81
N ALA A 229 6.07 7.36 15.87
CA ALA A 229 6.35 6.33 14.89
C ALA A 229 6.12 4.96 15.53
N VAL A 230 5.14 4.22 15.03
CA VAL A 230 4.71 2.93 15.56
C VAL A 230 5.28 1.82 14.69
N ILE A 231 5.95 0.85 15.28
CA ILE A 231 6.57 -0.28 14.59
C ILE A 231 5.90 -1.57 15.09
N GLY A 232 5.47 -2.43 14.18
CA GLY A 232 4.87 -3.72 14.52
C GLY A 232 3.46 -3.62 15.11
N ALA A 233 2.57 -2.86 14.48
CA ALA A 233 1.13 -2.88 14.77
C ALA A 233 0.47 -4.17 14.24
N ASP A 234 -0.81 -4.39 14.55
CA ASP A 234 -1.59 -5.45 13.93
C ASP A 234 -1.77 -5.24 12.42
N PRO A 235 -1.99 -6.31 11.62
CA PRO A 235 -2.00 -6.22 10.17
C PRO A 235 -3.08 -5.28 9.64
N GLY A 236 -4.26 -5.24 10.24
CA GLY A 236 -5.34 -4.34 9.82
C GLY A 236 -4.98 -2.86 10.01
N THR A 237 -4.25 -2.52 11.06
CA THR A 237 -3.74 -1.17 11.31
C THR A 237 -2.64 -0.80 10.30
N ILE A 238 -1.74 -1.73 9.96
CA ILE A 238 -0.71 -1.50 8.93
C ILE A 238 -1.36 -1.28 7.57
N LEU A 239 -2.31 -2.11 7.18
CA LEU A 239 -3.01 -2.01 5.90
C LEU A 239 -3.89 -0.76 5.80
N ALA A 240 -4.48 -0.31 6.91
CA ALA A 240 -5.22 0.96 6.93
C ALA A 240 -4.34 2.16 6.58
N ALA A 241 -3.08 2.17 7.01
CA ALA A 241 -2.13 3.25 6.74
C ALA A 241 -1.71 3.38 5.28
N VAL A 242 -1.95 2.36 4.44
CA VAL A 242 -1.63 2.35 3.00
C VAL A 242 -2.87 2.38 2.10
N THR A 243 -4.07 2.26 2.67
CA THR A 243 -5.34 2.29 1.94
C THR A 243 -5.87 3.73 1.83
N PRO A 244 -6.43 4.15 0.69
CA PRO A 244 -7.01 5.48 0.55
C PRO A 244 -8.33 5.60 1.34
N VAL A 245 -8.24 6.11 2.55
CA VAL A 245 -9.39 6.34 3.42
C VAL A 245 -10.04 7.69 3.08
N PRO A 246 -11.38 7.80 3.02
CA PRO A 246 -12.05 9.09 2.88
C PRO A 246 -11.75 10.03 4.06
N ASP A 247 -11.59 11.34 3.81
CA ASP A 247 -11.31 12.35 4.83
C ASP A 247 -12.37 12.44 5.94
N THR A 248 -13.54 11.84 5.73
CA THR A 248 -14.64 11.78 6.69
C THR A 248 -14.50 10.68 7.74
N LEU A 249 -13.57 9.76 7.56
CA LEU A 249 -13.31 8.62 8.44
C LEU A 249 -11.89 8.70 9.00
N SER A 250 -11.74 8.47 10.30
CA SER A 250 -10.42 8.33 10.91
C SER A 250 -9.76 7.02 10.48
N GLU A 251 -8.45 7.05 10.16
CA GLU A 251 -7.69 5.83 9.84
C GLU A 251 -7.74 4.80 11.00
N TYR A 252 -7.87 5.23 12.24
CA TYR A 252 -8.06 4.32 13.36
C TYR A 252 -9.43 3.62 13.34
N GLN A 253 -10.49 4.31 12.92
CA GLN A 253 -11.80 3.66 12.72
C GLN A 253 -11.75 2.70 11.55
N PHE A 254 -11.07 3.09 10.48
CA PHE A 254 -10.90 2.24 9.31
C PHE A 254 -10.06 0.99 9.63
N ALA A 255 -9.00 1.13 10.43
CA ALA A 255 -8.26 -0.02 10.95
C ALA A 255 -9.15 -0.97 11.74
N GLY A 256 -10.07 -0.44 12.55
CA GLY A 256 -11.09 -1.23 13.24
C GLY A 256 -12.02 -1.98 12.29
N LEU A 257 -12.41 -1.36 11.17
CA LEU A 257 -13.22 -2.00 10.13
C LEU A 257 -12.46 -3.14 9.45
N LEU A 258 -11.20 -2.90 9.01
CA LEU A 258 -10.37 -3.93 8.39
C LEU A 258 -10.12 -5.13 9.31
N ARG A 259 -10.04 -4.89 10.61
CA ARG A 259 -9.90 -5.93 11.64
C ARG A 259 -11.21 -6.64 11.95
N GLY A 260 -12.36 -6.06 11.67
CA GLY A 260 -13.65 -6.51 12.18
C GLY A 260 -13.81 -6.36 13.71
N ALA A 261 -12.99 -5.52 14.37
CA ALA A 261 -13.03 -5.26 15.79
C ALA A 261 -12.42 -3.90 16.14
N LYS A 262 -12.92 -3.27 17.23
CA LYS A 262 -12.40 -1.99 17.73
C LYS A 262 -10.90 -2.05 17.98
N LEU A 263 -10.20 -1.00 17.58
CA LEU A 263 -8.79 -0.81 17.91
C LEU A 263 -8.65 -0.33 19.36
N ASP A 264 -7.71 -0.91 20.09
CA ASP A 264 -7.33 -0.41 21.42
C ASP A 264 -6.19 0.60 21.26
N LEU A 265 -6.40 1.82 21.78
CA LEU A 265 -5.41 2.89 21.83
C LEU A 265 -4.99 3.18 23.27
N VAL A 266 -3.78 3.69 23.46
CA VAL A 266 -3.26 4.16 24.75
C VAL A 266 -2.65 5.55 24.56
N PRO A 267 -2.77 6.46 25.54
CA PRO A 267 -2.07 7.74 25.50
C PRO A 267 -0.55 7.53 25.47
N ALA A 268 0.15 8.23 24.58
CA ALA A 268 1.60 8.29 24.58
C ALA A 268 2.14 8.91 25.89
N LYS A 269 3.40 8.66 26.23
CA LYS A 269 3.99 9.05 27.53
C LYS A 269 4.55 10.48 27.54
N THR A 270 4.92 11.01 26.37
CA THR A 270 5.61 12.30 26.27
C THR A 270 4.93 13.30 25.35
N VAL A 271 3.98 12.86 24.53
CA VAL A 271 3.25 13.69 23.57
C VAL A 271 1.74 13.45 23.66
N PRO A 272 0.89 14.44 23.34
CA PRO A 272 -0.57 14.36 23.46
C PRO A 272 -1.21 13.59 22.28
N LEU A 273 -0.73 12.38 22.02
CA LEU A 273 -1.20 11.51 20.94
C LEU A 273 -1.65 10.16 21.49
N MET A 274 -2.56 9.54 20.75
CA MET A 274 -3.00 8.17 21.01
C MET A 274 -2.30 7.22 20.05
N VAL A 275 -1.78 6.09 20.56
CA VAL A 275 -1.05 5.09 19.78
C VAL A 275 -1.66 3.69 19.96
N PRO A 276 -1.52 2.77 18.99
CA PRO A 276 -1.99 1.40 19.10
C PRO A 276 -1.43 0.68 20.34
N ALA A 277 -2.31 0.21 21.21
CA ALA A 277 -1.96 -0.37 22.50
C ALA A 277 -1.16 -1.68 22.39
N HIS A 278 -1.34 -2.41 21.30
CA HIS A 278 -0.75 -3.73 21.07
C HIS A 278 0.41 -3.73 20.09
N ALA A 279 0.92 -2.57 19.68
CA ALA A 279 2.13 -2.46 18.89
C ALA A 279 3.37 -3.06 19.59
N GLU A 280 4.44 -3.27 18.87
CA GLU A 280 5.69 -3.79 19.41
C GLU A 280 6.55 -2.67 19.98
N ILE A 281 6.74 -1.56 19.22
CA ILE A 281 7.59 -0.42 19.58
C ILE A 281 6.89 0.88 19.15
N VAL A 282 7.03 1.95 19.95
CA VAL A 282 6.62 3.31 19.60
C VAL A 282 7.76 4.28 19.92
N LEU A 283 8.16 5.05 18.93
CA LEU A 283 9.03 6.21 19.08
C LEU A 283 8.12 7.43 19.23
N GLU A 284 8.09 8.03 20.42
CA GLU A 284 7.34 9.25 20.70
C GLU A 284 8.26 10.45 20.55
N GLY A 285 7.79 11.56 19.97
CA GLY A 285 8.67 12.71 19.81
C GLY A 285 8.05 13.92 19.16
N LEU A 286 8.91 14.82 18.73
CA LEU A 286 8.60 16.15 18.25
C LEU A 286 9.23 16.40 16.89
N VAL A 287 8.46 16.89 15.93
CA VAL A 287 8.96 17.38 14.65
C VAL A 287 9.19 18.87 14.73
N HIS A 288 10.44 19.27 14.70
CA HIS A 288 10.83 20.68 14.78
C HIS A 288 10.45 21.41 13.48
N LEU A 289 9.88 22.61 13.61
CA LEU A 289 9.29 23.31 12.47
C LEU A 289 10.34 23.89 11.49
N ASP A 290 11.52 24.21 12.00
CA ASP A 290 12.58 24.89 11.23
C ASP A 290 13.91 24.08 11.24
N ASP A 291 13.92 22.86 11.80
CA ASP A 291 15.06 21.95 11.77
C ASP A 291 14.89 20.96 10.61
N TYR A 292 15.73 21.06 9.58
CA TYR A 292 15.72 20.23 8.39
C TYR A 292 17.12 19.62 8.17
N ALA A 293 17.15 18.38 7.74
CA ALA A 293 18.38 17.68 7.39
C ALA A 293 18.28 17.04 6.01
N ASP A 294 19.43 16.77 5.40
CA ASP A 294 19.53 16.09 4.11
C ASP A 294 19.22 14.60 4.26
N GLU A 295 18.21 14.12 3.53
CA GLU A 295 17.80 12.71 3.48
C GLU A 295 18.30 12.04 2.20
N GLY A 296 18.87 10.87 2.36
CA GLY A 296 19.31 10.06 1.25
C GLY A 296 20.76 10.23 0.83
N PRO A 297 21.15 9.59 -0.28
CA PRO A 297 20.26 8.81 -1.17
C PRO A 297 19.84 7.46 -0.56
N TYR A 298 18.62 7.02 -0.88
CA TYR A 298 18.10 5.70 -0.50
C TYR A 298 17.56 4.98 -1.72
N GLY A 299 17.63 3.65 -1.71
CA GLY A 299 16.95 2.81 -2.71
C GLY A 299 15.44 3.03 -2.65
N ASP A 300 14.79 3.13 -3.83
CA ASP A 300 13.36 3.38 -3.93
C ASP A 300 12.69 2.43 -4.93
N HIS A 301 11.36 2.39 -4.93
CA HIS A 301 10.52 1.45 -5.74
C HIS A 301 10.74 1.54 -7.25
N THR A 302 11.43 2.57 -7.73
CA THR A 302 11.86 2.66 -9.14
C THR A 302 13.07 1.79 -9.47
N GLY A 303 13.75 1.25 -8.44
CA GLY A 303 15.01 0.52 -8.60
C GLY A 303 16.24 1.42 -8.70
N TYR A 304 16.09 2.71 -8.40
CA TYR A 304 17.17 3.71 -8.37
C TYR A 304 17.27 4.35 -6.99
N TYR A 305 18.43 4.93 -6.67
CA TYR A 305 18.56 5.79 -5.51
C TYR A 305 17.85 7.12 -5.77
N ASN A 306 17.08 7.62 -4.78
CA ASN A 306 16.51 8.97 -4.87
C ASN A 306 17.57 10.06 -4.73
N SER A 307 17.24 11.26 -5.17
CA SER A 307 18.05 12.46 -4.93
C SER A 307 18.07 12.81 -3.43
N VAL A 308 19.15 13.46 -2.99
CA VAL A 308 19.23 14.02 -1.64
C VAL A 308 18.30 15.23 -1.56
N GLU A 309 17.44 15.24 -0.55
CA GLU A 309 16.45 16.30 -0.32
C GLU A 309 16.35 16.64 1.17
N LYS A 310 15.88 17.84 1.49
CA LYS A 310 15.71 18.28 2.88
C LYS A 310 14.32 17.98 3.40
N PHE A 311 14.29 17.29 4.56
CA PHE A 311 13.04 17.01 5.28
C PHE A 311 13.16 17.38 6.76
N PRO A 312 12.03 17.57 7.48
CA PRO A 312 12.02 17.93 8.88
C PRO A 312 12.69 16.87 9.76
N VAL A 313 13.36 17.33 10.81
CA VAL A 313 13.94 16.47 11.83
C VAL A 313 12.89 16.11 12.88
N PHE A 314 12.84 14.84 13.23
CA PHE A 314 12.05 14.29 14.33
C PHE A 314 12.97 13.92 15.48
N GLU A 315 12.73 14.52 16.65
CA GLU A 315 13.45 14.24 17.88
C GLU A 315 12.65 13.30 18.76
N VAL A 316 13.24 12.15 19.09
CA VAL A 316 12.63 11.14 19.95
C VAL A 316 12.73 11.56 21.41
N THR A 317 11.60 11.65 22.09
CA THR A 317 11.49 12.02 23.52
C THR A 317 11.22 10.82 24.44
N ALA A 318 10.73 9.72 23.86
CA ALA A 318 10.63 8.42 24.51
C ALA A 318 10.61 7.28 23.49
N ILE A 319 11.12 6.12 23.89
CA ILE A 319 10.88 4.84 23.22
C ILE A 319 10.04 4.00 24.19
N THR A 320 8.84 3.63 23.79
CA THR A 320 8.02 2.67 24.54
C THR A 320 7.94 1.37 23.75
N MET A 321 7.99 0.24 24.44
CA MET A 321 7.96 -1.07 23.79
C MET A 321 7.44 -2.16 24.71
N ARG A 322 7.11 -3.29 24.10
CA ARG A 322 6.91 -4.55 24.84
C ARG A 322 8.19 -4.99 25.52
N LYS A 323 8.08 -5.89 26.50
CA LYS A 323 9.25 -6.44 27.19
C LYS A 323 10.17 -7.21 26.23
N ASP A 324 9.60 -8.00 25.30
CA ASP A 324 10.31 -8.77 24.29
C ASP A 324 9.84 -8.34 22.88
N PRO A 325 10.21 -7.15 22.39
CA PRO A 325 9.64 -6.59 21.18
C PRO A 325 10.15 -7.27 19.91
N ILE A 326 9.32 -7.29 18.87
CA ILE A 326 9.68 -7.72 17.52
C ILE A 326 9.84 -6.46 16.67
N TYR A 327 10.98 -6.31 16.01
CA TYR A 327 11.22 -5.22 15.09
C TYR A 327 10.71 -5.62 13.68
N LEU A 328 9.66 -4.94 13.20
CA LEU A 328 9.15 -5.13 11.84
C LEU A 328 9.90 -4.20 10.88
N THR A 329 10.43 -4.75 9.80
CA THR A 329 11.15 -4.00 8.76
C THR A 329 10.90 -4.58 7.38
N THR A 330 11.21 -3.79 6.35
CA THR A 330 11.17 -4.17 4.94
C THR A 330 12.25 -3.40 4.18
N PHE A 331 12.32 -3.59 2.86
CA PHE A 331 13.11 -2.74 1.98
C PHE A 331 12.24 -2.25 0.82
N THR A 332 12.70 -1.24 0.12
CA THR A 332 12.10 -0.75 -1.13
C THR A 332 13.16 -0.83 -2.24
N GLY A 333 12.74 -1.30 -3.40
CA GLY A 333 13.61 -1.46 -4.57
C GLY A 333 12.82 -1.75 -5.83
N ARG A 334 13.51 -2.15 -6.90
CA ARG A 334 12.84 -2.63 -8.10
C ARG A 334 11.92 -3.81 -7.73
N PRO A 335 10.65 -3.83 -8.17
CA PRO A 335 9.76 -4.96 -7.95
C PRO A 335 10.34 -6.32 -8.42
N PRO A 336 10.09 -7.43 -7.67
CA PRO A 336 9.20 -7.47 -6.51
C PRO A 336 9.83 -6.95 -5.23
N ASP A 337 9.08 -6.09 -4.52
CA ASP A 337 9.32 -5.70 -3.13
C ASP A 337 7.97 -5.74 -2.38
N GLU A 338 7.96 -5.68 -1.05
CA GLU A 338 6.69 -5.75 -0.32
C GLU A 338 5.72 -4.61 -0.68
N PRO A 339 6.17 -3.35 -0.91
CA PRO A 339 5.29 -2.30 -1.41
C PRO A 339 4.58 -2.64 -2.72
N SER A 340 5.25 -3.30 -3.67
CA SER A 340 4.63 -3.73 -4.93
C SER A 340 3.61 -4.85 -4.73
N VAL A 341 3.88 -5.79 -3.83
CA VAL A 341 2.91 -6.85 -3.45
C VAL A 341 1.68 -6.25 -2.77
N LEU A 342 1.87 -5.27 -1.89
CA LEU A 342 0.76 -4.50 -1.30
C LEU A 342 -0.04 -3.79 -2.39
N GLY A 343 0.62 -3.16 -3.36
CA GLY A 343 -0.02 -2.51 -4.50
C GLY A 343 -0.87 -3.48 -5.31
N GLU A 344 -0.36 -4.66 -5.61
CA GLU A 344 -1.07 -5.73 -6.31
C GLU A 344 -2.31 -6.19 -5.55
N ALA A 345 -2.16 -6.49 -4.25
CA ALA A 345 -3.28 -6.91 -3.42
C ALA A 345 -4.36 -5.81 -3.29
N LEU A 346 -3.94 -4.56 -3.06
CA LEU A 346 -4.85 -3.43 -2.90
C LEU A 346 -5.44 -2.92 -4.21
N ASN A 347 -4.94 -3.40 -5.37
CA ASN A 347 -5.55 -3.11 -6.67
C ASN A 347 -7.04 -3.45 -6.66
N GLU A 348 -7.44 -4.57 -6.05
CA GLU A 348 -8.83 -4.98 -5.91
C GLU A 348 -9.70 -3.96 -5.15
N VAL A 349 -9.09 -3.22 -4.23
CA VAL A 349 -9.77 -2.17 -3.47
C VAL A 349 -10.09 -0.96 -4.34
N PHE A 350 -9.27 -0.67 -5.36
CA PHE A 350 -9.49 0.46 -6.26
C PHE A 350 -10.60 0.21 -7.29
N ILE A 351 -10.82 -1.04 -7.69
CA ILE A 351 -11.77 -1.39 -8.76
C ILE A 351 -13.19 -0.88 -8.46
N PRO A 352 -13.83 -1.18 -7.32
CA PRO A 352 -15.16 -0.66 -7.02
C PRO A 352 -15.23 0.87 -6.97
N LEU A 353 -14.16 1.53 -6.48
CA LEU A 353 -14.07 3.00 -6.46
C LEU A 353 -14.08 3.60 -7.86
N ILE A 354 -13.36 2.98 -8.79
CA ILE A 354 -13.29 3.43 -10.18
C ILE A 354 -14.61 3.11 -10.90
N GLN A 355 -15.16 1.93 -10.71
CA GLN A 355 -16.40 1.49 -11.32
C GLN A 355 -17.62 2.33 -10.90
N GLN A 356 -17.60 2.89 -9.69
CA GLN A 356 -18.64 3.82 -9.23
C GLN A 356 -18.74 5.05 -10.14
N GLN A 357 -17.60 5.55 -10.63
CA GLN A 357 -17.52 6.70 -11.52
C GLN A 357 -17.54 6.33 -13.01
N PHE A 358 -16.99 5.18 -13.36
CA PHE A 358 -16.84 4.66 -14.72
C PHE A 358 -17.40 3.22 -14.78
N PRO A 359 -18.73 3.05 -14.82
CA PRO A 359 -19.35 1.71 -14.79
C PRO A 359 -19.04 0.84 -16.01
N GLU A 360 -18.54 1.44 -17.08
CA GLU A 360 -18.03 0.75 -18.26
C GLU A 360 -16.75 -0.05 -18.01
N ILE A 361 -15.99 0.25 -16.96
CA ILE A 361 -14.74 -0.45 -16.61
C ILE A 361 -15.10 -1.83 -16.03
N VAL A 362 -14.58 -2.88 -16.66
CA VAL A 362 -14.76 -4.27 -16.26
C VAL A 362 -13.66 -4.69 -15.28
N ASP A 363 -12.43 -4.38 -15.63
CA ASP A 363 -11.25 -4.63 -14.77
C ASP A 363 -10.25 -3.48 -14.88
N PHE A 364 -9.46 -3.32 -13.82
CA PHE A 364 -8.44 -2.31 -13.71
C PHE A 364 -7.20 -2.92 -13.03
N TRP A 365 -6.06 -2.86 -13.69
CA TRP A 365 -4.85 -3.48 -13.21
C TRP A 365 -3.67 -2.52 -13.18
N LEU A 366 -3.00 -2.50 -12.04
CA LEU A 366 -1.73 -1.80 -11.81
C LEU A 366 -0.63 -2.84 -11.76
N PRO A 367 0.05 -3.13 -12.88
CA PRO A 367 1.07 -4.18 -12.93
C PRO A 367 2.25 -3.81 -12.02
N PRO A 368 2.83 -4.78 -11.29
CA PRO A 368 4.00 -4.56 -10.46
C PRO A 368 5.18 -3.92 -11.22
N GLU A 369 5.36 -4.28 -12.48
CA GLU A 369 6.38 -3.72 -13.38
C GLU A 369 6.22 -2.21 -13.61
N GLY A 370 5.01 -1.69 -13.40
CA GLY A 370 4.71 -0.26 -13.43
C GLY A 370 5.23 0.51 -12.22
N CYS A 371 5.94 -0.12 -11.29
CA CYS A 371 6.50 0.51 -10.10
C CYS A 371 5.47 1.39 -9.39
N SER A 372 4.47 0.80 -8.79
CA SER A 372 3.28 1.41 -8.19
C SER A 372 2.23 1.82 -9.24
N TYR A 373 1.98 3.11 -9.45
CA TYR A 373 0.86 3.61 -10.26
C TYR A 373 1.26 4.06 -11.68
N ARG A 374 2.50 3.80 -12.15
CA ARG A 374 2.98 4.38 -13.42
C ARG A 374 2.35 3.77 -14.66
N ILE A 375 1.90 2.53 -14.56
CA ILE A 375 1.15 1.86 -15.63
C ILE A 375 -0.21 1.44 -15.08
N ALA A 376 -1.27 1.69 -15.83
CA ALA A 376 -2.59 1.15 -15.60
C ALA A 376 -3.11 0.49 -16.88
N VAL A 377 -3.58 -0.74 -16.77
CA VAL A 377 -4.31 -1.44 -17.84
C VAL A 377 -5.77 -1.48 -17.47
N VAL A 378 -6.63 -1.06 -18.39
CA VAL A 378 -8.08 -0.91 -18.17
C VAL A 378 -8.84 -1.73 -19.20
N SER A 379 -9.56 -2.75 -18.74
CA SER A 379 -10.52 -3.48 -19.56
C SER A 379 -11.89 -2.84 -19.43
N MET A 380 -12.54 -2.56 -20.56
CA MET A 380 -13.81 -1.84 -20.58
C MET A 380 -14.81 -2.36 -21.63
N LYS A 381 -16.10 -2.14 -21.35
CA LYS A 381 -17.16 -2.27 -22.35
C LYS A 381 -17.29 -0.97 -23.12
N LYS A 382 -16.73 -0.96 -24.33
CA LYS A 382 -16.82 0.21 -25.22
C LYS A 382 -18.26 0.38 -25.70
N ALA A 383 -18.81 1.58 -25.63
CA ALA A 383 -20.20 1.89 -25.98
C ALA A 383 -20.33 2.87 -27.17
N TYR A 384 -19.28 3.63 -27.49
CA TYR A 384 -19.30 4.61 -28.59
C TYR A 384 -17.86 4.94 -29.05
N PRO A 385 -17.68 5.48 -30.27
CA PRO A 385 -16.37 5.93 -30.74
C PRO A 385 -15.72 6.96 -29.82
N GLY A 386 -14.43 6.82 -29.56
CA GLY A 386 -13.68 7.70 -28.65
C GLY A 386 -13.87 7.43 -27.15
N HIS A 387 -14.63 6.40 -26.77
CA HIS A 387 -14.90 6.08 -25.36
C HIS A 387 -13.62 5.74 -24.58
N ALA A 388 -12.65 5.06 -25.21
CA ALA A 388 -11.36 4.76 -24.59
C ALA A 388 -10.62 6.03 -24.15
N LYS A 389 -10.65 7.09 -24.95
CA LYS A 389 -10.02 8.38 -24.59
C LYS A 389 -10.67 9.04 -23.37
N ARG A 390 -12.00 8.96 -23.24
CA ARG A 390 -12.71 9.43 -22.04
C ARG A 390 -12.23 8.68 -20.80
N VAL A 391 -12.05 7.36 -20.90
CA VAL A 391 -11.58 6.53 -19.77
C VAL A 391 -10.14 6.90 -19.40
N MET A 392 -9.24 7.09 -20.36
CA MET A 392 -7.87 7.55 -20.10
C MET A 392 -7.84 8.85 -19.30
N LEU A 393 -8.58 9.88 -19.78
CA LEU A 393 -8.68 11.18 -19.11
C LEU A 393 -9.31 11.04 -17.71
N GLY A 394 -10.30 10.16 -17.57
CA GLY A 394 -10.94 9.85 -16.31
C GLY A 394 -9.98 9.23 -15.30
N VAL A 395 -9.20 8.22 -15.69
CA VAL A 395 -8.20 7.59 -14.82
C VAL A 395 -7.21 8.62 -14.32
N TRP A 396 -6.64 9.47 -15.18
CA TRP A 396 -5.65 10.48 -14.78
C TRP A 396 -6.18 11.57 -13.85
N SER A 397 -7.50 11.80 -13.80
CA SER A 397 -8.10 12.92 -13.04
C SER A 397 -8.93 12.50 -11.83
N TYR A 398 -9.37 11.25 -11.74
CA TYR A 398 -10.37 10.85 -10.75
C TYR A 398 -9.81 10.63 -9.35
N LEU A 399 -8.80 9.78 -9.21
CA LEU A 399 -8.16 9.52 -7.92
C LEU A 399 -6.79 10.20 -7.87
N ARG A 400 -6.49 10.82 -6.72
CA ARG A 400 -5.28 11.63 -6.53
C ARG A 400 -4.00 10.87 -6.87
N GLN A 401 -3.91 9.57 -6.54
CA GLN A 401 -2.74 8.75 -6.82
C GLN A 401 -2.53 8.52 -8.31
N PHE A 402 -3.60 8.48 -9.12
CA PHE A 402 -3.52 8.22 -10.57
C PHE A 402 -3.11 9.45 -11.38
N MET A 403 -3.05 10.64 -10.76
CA MET A 403 -2.42 11.77 -11.43
C MET A 403 -0.95 11.53 -11.76
N TYR A 404 -0.30 10.56 -11.09
CA TYR A 404 1.07 10.14 -11.34
C TYR A 404 1.19 8.98 -12.35
N THR A 405 0.08 8.40 -12.81
CA THR A 405 0.07 7.35 -13.82
C THR A 405 0.60 7.89 -15.14
N LYS A 406 1.66 7.24 -15.65
CA LYS A 406 2.34 7.65 -16.88
C LYS A 406 1.70 7.02 -18.10
N TRP A 407 1.34 5.73 -18.02
CA TRP A 407 0.74 4.96 -19.08
C TRP A 407 -0.65 4.50 -18.70
N VAL A 408 -1.62 4.73 -19.59
CA VAL A 408 -2.96 4.13 -19.48
C VAL A 408 -3.22 3.35 -20.78
N ILE A 409 -3.31 2.03 -20.65
CA ILE A 409 -3.61 1.11 -21.75
C ILE A 409 -5.07 0.70 -21.63
N VAL A 410 -5.88 0.97 -22.62
CA VAL A 410 -7.31 0.61 -22.63
C VAL A 410 -7.54 -0.51 -23.63
N VAL A 411 -8.18 -1.59 -23.16
CA VAL A 411 -8.53 -2.77 -23.96
C VAL A 411 -10.03 -3.05 -23.82
N ASP A 412 -10.60 -3.84 -24.76
CA ASP A 412 -11.99 -4.31 -24.63
C ASP A 412 -12.11 -5.39 -23.55
N ASP A 413 -13.35 -5.72 -23.18
CA ASP A 413 -13.71 -6.70 -22.14
C ASP A 413 -13.45 -8.17 -22.53
N ASP A 414 -13.08 -8.43 -23.77
CA ASP A 414 -12.61 -9.74 -24.24
C ASP A 414 -11.09 -9.96 -24.06
N ILE A 415 -10.37 -8.98 -23.47
CA ILE A 415 -8.95 -9.04 -23.17
C ILE A 415 -8.74 -9.12 -21.68
N ASN A 416 -7.92 -10.09 -21.26
CA ASN A 416 -7.50 -10.18 -19.87
C ASN A 416 -6.48 -9.07 -19.55
N ALA A 417 -6.93 -8.00 -18.89
CA ALA A 417 -6.08 -6.88 -18.52
C ALA A 417 -4.87 -7.27 -17.63
N ARG A 418 -4.92 -8.45 -16.99
CA ARG A 418 -3.87 -8.95 -16.08
C ARG A 418 -2.88 -9.90 -16.75
N ASP A 419 -3.07 -10.20 -18.02
CA ASP A 419 -2.12 -10.98 -18.83
C ASP A 419 -1.43 -10.09 -19.86
N TRP A 420 -0.15 -9.82 -19.63
CA TRP A 420 0.67 -9.05 -20.58
C TRP A 420 0.69 -9.64 -21.99
N LYS A 421 0.56 -10.95 -22.16
CA LYS A 421 0.53 -11.58 -23.50
C LYS A 421 -0.75 -11.17 -24.24
N ASP A 422 -1.88 -11.19 -23.56
CA ASP A 422 -3.17 -10.80 -24.13
C ASP A 422 -3.23 -9.29 -24.40
N VAL A 423 -2.77 -8.47 -23.45
CA VAL A 423 -2.66 -7.02 -23.62
C VAL A 423 -1.74 -6.66 -24.82
N MET A 424 -0.58 -7.30 -24.93
CA MET A 424 0.33 -7.06 -26.06
C MET A 424 -0.22 -7.53 -27.39
N TRP A 425 -1.00 -8.62 -27.38
CA TRP A 425 -1.72 -9.04 -28.57
C TRP A 425 -2.74 -7.97 -29.01
N ALA A 426 -3.53 -7.42 -28.07
CA ALA A 426 -4.48 -6.34 -28.37
C ALA A 426 -3.77 -5.08 -28.91
N ILE A 427 -2.68 -4.66 -28.30
CA ILE A 427 -1.86 -3.53 -28.78
C ILE A 427 -1.37 -3.80 -30.21
N SER A 428 -0.89 -5.00 -30.50
CA SER A 428 -0.31 -5.35 -31.79
C SER A 428 -1.33 -5.48 -32.91
N THR A 429 -2.58 -5.84 -32.59
CA THR A 429 -3.62 -6.16 -33.59
C THR A 429 -4.70 -5.11 -33.73
N ARG A 430 -4.91 -4.26 -32.71
CA ARG A 430 -6.03 -3.29 -32.67
C ARG A 430 -5.60 -1.84 -32.74
N MET A 431 -4.31 -1.55 -32.57
CA MET A 431 -3.78 -0.17 -32.57
C MET A 431 -3.12 0.20 -33.92
N ASP A 432 -3.43 1.40 -34.35
CA ASP A 432 -2.58 2.19 -35.23
C ASP A 432 -1.93 3.31 -34.42
N PRO A 433 -0.58 3.40 -34.34
CA PRO A 433 0.08 4.36 -33.46
C PRO A 433 -0.30 5.83 -33.70
N ALA A 434 -0.53 6.22 -34.95
CA ALA A 434 -0.88 7.62 -35.25
C ALA A 434 -2.30 7.99 -34.82
N ARG A 435 -3.23 7.04 -34.87
CA ARG A 435 -4.63 7.26 -34.50
C ARG A 435 -4.88 7.07 -33.00
N ASP A 436 -4.23 6.06 -32.40
CA ASP A 436 -4.67 5.47 -31.13
C ASP A 436 -3.76 5.83 -29.95
N ILE A 437 -2.65 6.54 -30.19
CA ILE A 437 -1.83 7.11 -29.13
C ILE A 437 -2.38 8.50 -28.76
N THR A 438 -2.48 8.74 -27.45
CA THR A 438 -2.75 10.07 -26.88
C THR A 438 -1.57 10.47 -26.03
N VAL A 439 -0.90 11.57 -26.35
CA VAL A 439 0.18 12.15 -25.54
C VAL A 439 -0.31 13.44 -24.94
N ILE A 440 -0.09 13.60 -23.62
CA ILE A 440 -0.38 14.85 -22.90
C ILE A 440 0.92 15.31 -22.25
N GLU A 441 1.42 16.45 -22.67
CA GLU A 441 2.64 17.07 -22.16
C GLU A 441 2.39 17.98 -20.97
N ASN A 442 3.46 18.28 -20.23
CA ASN A 442 3.43 19.24 -19.10
C ASN A 442 2.40 18.89 -18.01
N THR A 443 2.36 17.64 -17.63
CA THR A 443 1.44 17.11 -16.59
C THR A 443 2.21 16.70 -15.34
N PRO A 444 1.54 16.65 -14.16
CA PRO A 444 2.15 16.11 -12.96
C PRO A 444 2.58 14.66 -13.17
N ILE A 445 3.80 14.37 -12.74
CA ILE A 445 4.40 13.02 -12.72
C ILE A 445 5.04 12.79 -11.36
N ASP A 446 5.32 11.53 -11.02
CA ASP A 446 6.06 11.22 -9.81
C ASP A 446 7.47 11.82 -9.88
N TYR A 447 7.86 12.56 -8.83
CA TYR A 447 9.19 13.20 -8.74
C TYR A 447 10.35 12.18 -8.72
N LEU A 448 10.08 10.90 -8.41
CA LEU A 448 11.02 9.78 -8.52
C LEU A 448 11.13 9.22 -9.95
N ASP A 449 10.42 9.78 -10.92
CA ASP A 449 10.56 9.40 -12.31
C ASP A 449 11.73 10.12 -12.98
N PHE A 450 12.92 9.56 -12.91
CA PHE A 450 14.12 10.11 -13.54
C PHE A 450 14.07 10.17 -15.07
N ALA A 451 13.09 9.53 -15.71
CA ALA A 451 12.86 9.64 -17.16
C ALA A 451 12.06 10.89 -17.54
N SER A 452 11.48 11.60 -16.58
CA SER A 452 10.84 12.90 -16.84
C SER A 452 11.87 14.00 -17.07
N PRO A 453 11.59 15.00 -17.93
CA PRO A 453 12.53 16.09 -18.18
C PRO A 453 12.76 16.98 -16.97
N GLU A 454 11.75 17.11 -16.10
CA GLU A 454 11.80 17.91 -14.88
C GLU A 454 11.20 17.11 -13.71
N SER A 455 11.71 17.35 -12.50
CA SER A 455 11.17 16.70 -11.30
C SER A 455 9.72 17.09 -11.07
N GLY A 456 8.83 16.12 -11.04
CA GLY A 456 7.40 16.32 -10.83
C GLY A 456 6.62 16.82 -12.06
N LEU A 457 7.28 17.05 -13.19
CA LEU A 457 6.65 17.49 -14.43
C LEU A 457 7.12 16.62 -15.61
N GLY A 458 6.19 16.01 -16.30
CA GLY A 458 6.48 15.12 -17.42
C GLY A 458 5.31 14.99 -18.37
N SER A 459 5.23 13.85 -19.04
CA SER A 459 4.19 13.57 -20.02
C SER A 459 3.47 12.26 -19.69
N LYS A 460 2.27 12.13 -20.24
CA LYS A 460 1.45 10.93 -20.16
C LYS A 460 1.19 10.36 -21.53
N ILE A 461 1.03 9.04 -21.59
CA ILE A 461 0.67 8.34 -22.82
C ILE A 461 -0.54 7.44 -22.58
N GLY A 462 -1.56 7.56 -23.44
CA GLY A 462 -2.68 6.65 -23.50
C GLY A 462 -2.62 5.80 -24.77
N LEU A 463 -2.87 4.50 -24.63
CA LEU A 463 -2.93 3.55 -25.74
C LEU A 463 -4.37 3.02 -25.84
N ASP A 464 -5.03 3.28 -26.97
CA ASP A 464 -6.36 2.75 -27.27
C ASP A 464 -6.24 1.45 -28.07
N ALA A 465 -6.14 0.33 -27.34
CA ALA A 465 -6.10 -1.03 -27.91
C ALA A 465 -7.48 -1.70 -27.96
N THR A 466 -8.55 -0.92 -28.08
CA THR A 466 -9.91 -1.42 -28.29
C THR A 466 -10.20 -1.68 -29.78
N ASN A 467 -11.20 -2.48 -30.08
CA ASN A 467 -11.75 -2.61 -31.42
C ASN A 467 -12.23 -1.25 -31.95
N LYS A 468 -12.07 -0.99 -33.25
CA LYS A 468 -12.42 0.30 -33.85
C LYS A 468 -13.75 0.22 -34.58
N TRP A 469 -14.53 1.25 -34.41
CA TRP A 469 -15.84 1.41 -35.04
C TRP A 469 -15.84 2.63 -35.97
N ALA A 470 -16.79 2.70 -36.87
CA ALA A 470 -17.00 3.93 -37.62
C ALA A 470 -17.46 5.07 -36.67
N PRO A 471 -16.93 6.29 -36.72
CA PRO A 471 -15.94 6.77 -37.72
C PRO A 471 -14.46 6.65 -37.30
N GLU A 472 -14.09 5.88 -36.28
CA GLU A 472 -12.69 5.72 -35.84
C GLU A 472 -11.82 5.07 -36.93
N THR A 473 -12.42 4.23 -37.76
CA THR A 473 -11.81 3.65 -38.94
C THR A 473 -12.82 3.59 -40.10
N HIS A 474 -12.32 3.70 -41.31
CA HIS A 474 -13.09 3.46 -42.56
C HIS A 474 -12.93 2.03 -43.07
N ARG A 475 -12.06 1.24 -42.42
CA ARG A 475 -11.84 -0.14 -42.77
C ARG A 475 -12.84 -1.02 -42.04
N GLU A 476 -13.37 -2.04 -42.76
CA GLU A 476 -14.14 -3.11 -42.12
C GLU A 476 -13.27 -3.83 -41.09
N TRP A 477 -13.79 -3.99 -39.86
CA TRP A 477 -13.07 -4.62 -38.77
C TRP A 477 -13.23 -6.14 -38.89
N GLY A 478 -12.13 -6.88 -38.71
CA GLY A 478 -12.15 -8.34 -38.81
C GLY A 478 -12.83 -9.02 -37.63
N ASP A 479 -13.43 -10.17 -37.87
CA ASP A 479 -13.98 -11.01 -36.81
C ASP A 479 -12.87 -11.75 -36.06
N LYS A 480 -13.00 -11.84 -34.74
CA LYS A 480 -12.09 -12.59 -33.89
C LYS A 480 -12.29 -14.09 -34.11
N LEU A 481 -11.20 -14.80 -34.33
CA LEU A 481 -11.23 -16.25 -34.41
C LEU A 481 -11.64 -16.87 -33.07
N GLY A 482 -12.51 -17.83 -33.09
CA GLY A 482 -12.93 -18.60 -31.92
C GLY A 482 -13.38 -19.98 -32.32
N MET A 483 -13.21 -20.96 -31.43
CA MET A 483 -13.73 -22.30 -31.63
C MET A 483 -15.19 -22.37 -31.17
N ASP A 484 -16.02 -23.09 -31.91
CA ASP A 484 -17.41 -23.28 -31.52
C ASP A 484 -17.54 -24.13 -30.23
N ARG A 485 -18.60 -23.87 -29.47
CA ARG A 485 -18.81 -24.48 -28.16
C ARG A 485 -18.89 -25.99 -28.22
N ALA A 486 -19.51 -26.55 -29.26
CA ALA A 486 -19.67 -28.00 -29.40
C ALA A 486 -18.31 -28.69 -29.58
N THR A 487 -17.41 -28.09 -30.36
CA THR A 487 -16.05 -28.60 -30.54
C THR A 487 -15.25 -28.50 -29.23
N ILE A 488 -15.35 -27.38 -28.49
CA ILE A 488 -14.71 -27.21 -27.18
C ILE A 488 -15.14 -28.32 -26.22
N ASP A 489 -16.45 -28.52 -26.07
CA ASP A 489 -17.01 -29.52 -25.16
C ASP A 489 -16.59 -30.94 -25.56
N ALA A 490 -16.66 -31.28 -26.84
CA ALA A 490 -16.23 -32.59 -27.36
C ALA A 490 -14.74 -32.86 -27.17
N VAL A 491 -13.87 -31.84 -27.27
CA VAL A 491 -12.44 -31.99 -26.99
C VAL A 491 -12.19 -32.13 -25.48
N THR A 492 -12.89 -31.34 -24.66
CA THR A 492 -12.78 -31.42 -23.20
C THR A 492 -13.14 -32.80 -22.68
N GLU A 493 -14.26 -33.42 -23.16
CA GLU A 493 -14.68 -34.78 -22.78
C GLU A 493 -13.66 -35.86 -23.12
N LYS A 494 -12.92 -35.72 -24.22
CA LYS A 494 -11.97 -36.73 -24.64
C LYS A 494 -10.53 -36.45 -24.21
N TRP A 495 -10.23 -35.29 -23.62
CA TRP A 495 -8.86 -34.87 -23.34
C TRP A 495 -8.04 -35.90 -22.53
N ALA A 496 -8.61 -36.40 -21.44
CA ALA A 496 -7.96 -37.41 -20.60
C ALA A 496 -7.65 -38.72 -21.37
N ARG A 497 -8.45 -39.04 -22.40
CA ARG A 497 -8.28 -40.26 -23.22
C ARG A 497 -7.24 -40.07 -24.32
N LEU A 498 -6.87 -38.81 -24.64
CA LEU A 498 -5.85 -38.51 -25.63
C LEU A 498 -4.42 -38.75 -25.11
N GLY A 499 -4.22 -38.90 -23.80
CA GLY A 499 -2.90 -39.10 -23.20
C GLY A 499 -1.98 -37.87 -23.34
N LEU A 500 -2.54 -36.69 -23.56
CA LEU A 500 -1.78 -35.43 -23.71
C LEU A 500 -1.50 -34.81 -22.33
N PRO A 501 -0.38 -34.08 -22.19
CA PRO A 501 -0.06 -33.39 -20.94
C PRO A 501 -1.03 -32.21 -20.71
N GLY A 502 -1.19 -31.81 -19.43
CA GLY A 502 -2.07 -30.72 -19.03
C GLY A 502 -3.47 -31.18 -18.63
N ASP A 503 -4.28 -30.25 -18.13
CA ASP A 503 -5.62 -30.51 -17.60
C ASP A 503 -6.73 -30.42 -18.67
N GLY A 504 -6.36 -30.11 -19.90
CA GLY A 504 -7.31 -30.00 -21.03
C GLY A 504 -8.29 -28.86 -20.95
N ARG A 505 -8.03 -27.86 -20.13
CA ARG A 505 -8.88 -26.67 -20.08
C ARG A 505 -8.90 -25.97 -21.44
N PRO A 506 -10.07 -25.46 -21.89
CA PRO A 506 -10.14 -24.63 -23.07
C PRO A 506 -9.19 -23.43 -22.96
N VAL A 507 -8.63 -23.05 -24.09
CA VAL A 507 -7.92 -21.78 -24.24
C VAL A 507 -8.98 -20.72 -24.52
N GLU A 508 -9.12 -19.75 -23.65
CA GLU A 508 -10.05 -18.63 -23.80
C GLU A 508 -9.56 -17.60 -24.82
#